data_e66baefe18e6e2c58b78a70406a4109a
#
_entry.id   e66baefe18e6e2c58b78a70406a4109a
#
_cell.length_a   1.000
_cell.length_b   1.000
_cell.length_c   1.000
_cell.angle_alpha   90.00
_cell.angle_beta   90.00
_cell.angle_gamma   90.00
#
_symmetry.space_group_name_H-M   'P 1'
#
loop_
_entity.id
_entity.type
_entity.pdbx_description
1 polymer ?
#
loop_
_entity_poly.entity_id
_entity_poly.type
_entity_poly.pdbx_seq_one_letter_code
_entity_poly.pdbx_strand_id
1 'polypeptide(L)'
;MDFVGKKILIAGGAGFIGTNLALRLARQGARVRLTLHDKPLQIDIPGAEALKVDLRRPEDCARVVDGMDFVFLCAAQTSGAAVIRATPLVHVTPNVLINTLLLEASHRAGVKKLCFISSGAAYPPTGDRPVGEAEMFNSDPNDVYYAAGWMKRYAEILCRTYAEKIATPMATVVVRPSNIYGPHDKYDFAVSHVTAALIRRVVERHSPLEVWGTGGDVRDLIYIDDFIEGTLAAFAADKPYLAVNICSGSGHSVRQILEKILAADGYANADVRYDPSRPSTVPVLLMDNSAARLQLGFEARTSLDEGLRRTIQWYKAQPRRV
;
A
#
# COMPACT_ATOMS: atom_id res chain seq x y z
N MET A 1 -12.57 -1.77 -17.50
CA MET A 1 -12.31 -0.37 -17.95
C MET A 1 -11.12 -0.38 -18.91
N ASP A 2 -11.20 0.35 -20.01
CA ASP A 2 -10.09 0.50 -20.94
C ASP A 2 -9.27 1.75 -20.58
N PHE A 3 -7.95 1.58 -20.45
CA PHE A 3 -7.01 2.65 -20.11
C PHE A 3 -6.21 3.17 -21.31
N VAL A 4 -6.39 2.62 -22.51
CA VAL A 4 -5.68 3.06 -23.73
C VAL A 4 -5.91 4.56 -23.97
N GLY A 5 -4.81 5.30 -24.05
CA GLY A 5 -4.81 6.76 -24.27
C GLY A 5 -5.32 7.61 -23.10
N LYS A 6 -5.80 7.03 -21.99
CA LYS A 6 -6.24 7.78 -20.79
C LYS A 6 -5.05 8.43 -20.11
N LYS A 7 -5.23 9.67 -19.69
CA LYS A 7 -4.23 10.45 -18.94
C LYS A 7 -4.40 10.16 -17.44
N ILE A 8 -3.41 9.52 -16.84
CA ILE A 8 -3.49 9.01 -15.47
C ILE A 8 -2.37 9.58 -14.63
N LEU A 9 -2.72 10.29 -13.56
CA LEU A 9 -1.76 10.69 -12.53
C LEU A 9 -1.60 9.59 -11.50
N ILE A 10 -0.35 9.22 -11.23
CA ILE A 10 0.02 8.39 -10.07
C ILE A 10 0.82 9.24 -9.11
N ALA A 11 0.17 9.74 -8.07
CA ALA A 11 0.83 10.47 -7.01
C ALA A 11 1.65 9.49 -6.16
N GLY A 12 2.96 9.73 -6.04
CA GLY A 12 3.90 8.82 -5.38
C GLY A 12 4.46 7.73 -6.31
N GLY A 13 4.80 8.09 -7.55
CA GLY A 13 5.28 7.17 -8.59
C GLY A 13 6.57 6.41 -8.27
N ALA A 14 7.48 6.96 -7.45
CA ALA A 14 8.69 6.28 -6.99
C ALA A 14 8.48 5.38 -5.75
N GLY A 15 7.24 5.27 -5.25
CA GLY A 15 6.87 4.38 -4.15
C GLY A 15 6.60 2.95 -4.62
N PHE A 16 6.53 2.01 -3.68
CA PHE A 16 6.30 0.59 -3.96
C PHE A 16 5.04 0.36 -4.83
N ILE A 17 3.88 0.81 -4.35
CA ILE A 17 2.62 0.67 -5.08
C ILE A 17 2.64 1.49 -6.38
N GLY A 18 3.08 2.75 -6.30
CA GLY A 18 3.09 3.66 -7.44
C GLY A 18 3.91 3.15 -8.61
N THR A 19 5.11 2.60 -8.36
CA THR A 19 5.97 2.00 -9.39
C THR A 19 5.29 0.81 -10.09
N ASN A 20 4.74 -0.14 -9.32
CA ASN A 20 4.09 -1.32 -9.89
C ASN A 20 2.81 -0.96 -10.67
N LEU A 21 2.01 -0.04 -10.13
CA LEU A 21 0.82 0.48 -10.81
C LEU A 21 1.16 1.20 -12.11
N ALA A 22 2.21 2.02 -12.11
CA ALA A 22 2.67 2.75 -13.29
C ALA A 22 3.11 1.80 -14.41
N LEU A 23 3.91 0.78 -14.07
CA LEU A 23 4.31 -0.27 -15.01
C LEU A 23 3.09 -0.99 -15.60
N ARG A 24 2.10 -1.31 -14.77
CA ARG A 24 0.88 -1.99 -15.21
C ARG A 24 0.06 -1.12 -16.17
N LEU A 25 -0.19 0.13 -15.81
CA LEU A 25 -0.99 1.05 -16.61
C LEU A 25 -0.30 1.46 -17.92
N ALA A 26 1.02 1.67 -17.89
CA ALA A 26 1.80 1.93 -19.11
C ALA A 26 1.71 0.76 -20.11
N ARG A 27 1.81 -0.49 -19.63
CA ARG A 27 1.62 -1.70 -20.46
C ARG A 27 0.22 -1.81 -21.04
N GLN A 28 -0.78 -1.21 -20.40
CA GLN A 28 -2.17 -1.12 -20.89
C GLN A 28 -2.41 0.07 -21.81
N GLY A 29 -1.37 0.81 -22.21
CA GLY A 29 -1.47 1.93 -23.14
C GLY A 29 -1.95 3.24 -22.52
N ALA A 30 -1.95 3.38 -21.19
CA ALA A 30 -2.24 4.64 -20.52
C ALA A 30 -1.10 5.65 -20.71
N ARG A 31 -1.44 6.93 -20.75
CA ARG A 31 -0.48 8.04 -20.65
C ARG A 31 -0.29 8.39 -19.19
N VAL A 32 0.81 7.92 -18.61
CA VAL A 32 1.07 8.00 -17.17
C VAL A 32 1.89 9.24 -16.83
N ARG A 33 1.40 10.02 -15.84
CA ARG A 33 2.17 11.07 -15.16
C ARG A 33 2.48 10.61 -13.74
N LEU A 34 3.72 10.80 -13.30
CA LEU A 34 4.20 10.40 -11.98
C LEU A 34 4.61 11.62 -11.16
N THR A 35 4.26 11.65 -9.89
CA THR A 35 4.90 12.59 -8.97
C THR A 35 6.07 11.93 -8.25
N LEU A 36 7.17 12.65 -8.18
CA LEU A 36 8.37 12.31 -7.41
C LEU A 36 8.58 13.39 -6.35
N HIS A 37 9.11 13.01 -5.18
CA HIS A 37 9.53 13.95 -4.13
C HIS A 37 11.03 13.82 -3.91
N ASP A 38 11.46 13.19 -2.81
CA ASP A 38 12.87 13.00 -2.48
C ASP A 38 13.50 11.78 -3.18
N LYS A 39 12.69 10.75 -3.45
CA LYS A 39 13.18 9.52 -4.09
C LYS A 39 13.14 9.64 -5.61
N PRO A 40 14.27 9.34 -6.29
CA PRO A 40 14.26 9.22 -7.74
C PRO A 40 13.50 7.97 -8.19
N LEU A 41 13.02 8.00 -9.41
CA LEU A 41 12.50 6.80 -10.06
C LEU A 41 13.65 5.79 -10.25
N GLN A 42 13.44 4.56 -9.83
CA GLN A 42 14.51 3.53 -9.82
C GLN A 42 14.55 2.69 -11.10
N ILE A 43 13.50 2.77 -11.88
CA ILE A 43 13.33 2.02 -13.14
C ILE A 43 12.74 2.96 -14.18
N ASP A 44 13.06 2.72 -15.43
CA ASP A 44 12.39 3.40 -16.53
C ASP A 44 10.97 2.85 -16.70
N ILE A 45 10.01 3.77 -16.85
CA ILE A 45 8.61 3.44 -17.16
C ILE A 45 8.31 4.03 -18.53
N PRO A 46 8.22 3.20 -19.58
CA PRO A 46 8.12 3.67 -20.95
C PRO A 46 6.97 4.66 -21.15
N GLY A 47 7.29 5.84 -21.69
CA GLY A 47 6.33 6.89 -22.02
C GLY A 47 5.73 7.63 -20.81
N ALA A 48 6.21 7.40 -19.58
CA ALA A 48 5.73 8.11 -18.42
C ALA A 48 6.40 9.49 -18.28
N GLU A 49 5.59 10.50 -17.97
CA GLU A 49 6.05 11.83 -17.57
C GLU A 49 6.33 11.84 -16.05
N ALA A 50 7.52 12.21 -15.62
CA ALA A 50 7.88 12.29 -14.20
C ALA A 50 8.10 13.74 -13.77
N LEU A 51 7.37 14.21 -12.76
CA LEU A 51 7.43 15.58 -12.25
C LEU A 51 7.92 15.55 -10.78
N LYS A 52 9.01 16.27 -10.50
CA LYS A 52 9.47 16.49 -9.13
C LYS A 52 8.63 17.61 -8.50
N VAL A 53 7.90 17.28 -7.42
CA VAL A 53 6.92 18.18 -6.78
C VAL A 53 6.79 17.88 -5.29
N ASP A 54 6.27 18.85 -4.55
CA ASP A 54 5.84 18.69 -3.17
C ASP A 54 4.31 18.78 -3.06
N LEU A 55 3.64 17.64 -2.92
CA LEU A 55 2.17 17.59 -2.84
C LEU A 55 1.59 18.21 -1.56
N ARG A 56 2.41 18.77 -0.68
CA ARG A 56 1.98 19.61 0.45
C ARG A 56 1.76 21.07 0.03
N ARG A 57 2.01 21.39 -1.24
CA ARG A 57 1.87 22.73 -1.83
C ARG A 57 0.69 22.73 -2.80
N PRO A 58 -0.30 23.62 -2.61
CA PRO A 58 -1.48 23.67 -3.48
C PRO A 58 -1.15 23.87 -4.97
N GLU A 59 -0.14 24.72 -5.26
CA GLU A 59 0.30 25.00 -6.64
C GLU A 59 0.87 23.76 -7.34
N ASP A 60 1.61 22.91 -6.61
CA ASP A 60 2.14 21.67 -7.15
C ASP A 60 1.01 20.65 -7.38
N CYS A 61 0.04 20.56 -6.47
CA CYS A 61 -1.15 19.72 -6.66
C CYS A 61 -1.94 20.15 -7.90
N ALA A 62 -2.20 21.45 -8.08
CA ALA A 62 -2.91 21.98 -9.25
C ALA A 62 -2.16 21.64 -10.55
N ARG A 63 -0.84 21.81 -10.58
CA ARG A 63 0.00 21.54 -11.75
C ARG A 63 -0.03 20.07 -12.16
N VAL A 64 0.03 19.14 -11.22
CA VAL A 64 0.14 17.71 -11.56
C VAL A 64 -1.17 17.10 -12.01
N VAL A 65 -2.32 17.61 -11.56
CA VAL A 65 -3.65 17.12 -11.96
C VAL A 65 -4.17 17.73 -13.26
N ASP A 66 -3.53 18.79 -13.74
CA ASP A 66 -3.99 19.49 -14.93
C ASP A 66 -4.06 18.57 -16.16
N GLY A 67 -5.24 18.52 -16.77
CA GLY A 67 -5.55 17.71 -17.92
C GLY A 67 -5.59 16.19 -17.68
N MET A 68 -5.61 15.72 -16.44
CA MET A 68 -5.71 14.29 -16.12
C MET A 68 -7.15 13.79 -16.14
N ASP A 69 -7.37 12.59 -16.69
CA ASP A 69 -8.66 11.91 -16.63
C ASP A 69 -8.87 11.25 -15.25
N PHE A 70 -7.83 10.63 -14.72
CA PHE A 70 -7.86 9.80 -13.51
C PHE A 70 -6.67 10.07 -12.60
N VAL A 71 -6.87 9.85 -11.30
CA VAL A 71 -5.82 10.00 -10.28
C VAL A 71 -5.75 8.76 -9.39
N PHE A 72 -4.55 8.23 -9.16
CA PHE A 72 -4.26 7.25 -8.12
C PHE A 72 -3.38 7.91 -7.04
N LEU A 73 -3.94 8.08 -5.87
CA LEU A 73 -3.26 8.67 -4.72
C LEU A 73 -2.55 7.60 -3.92
N CYS A 74 -1.31 7.29 -4.32
CA CYS A 74 -0.39 6.35 -3.68
C CYS A 74 0.68 7.07 -2.83
N ALA A 75 0.75 8.41 -2.91
CA ALA A 75 1.71 9.20 -2.14
C ALA A 75 1.40 9.11 -0.65
N ALA A 76 2.38 8.75 0.13
CA ALA A 76 2.30 8.77 1.58
C ALA A 76 3.71 8.84 2.20
N GLN A 77 3.86 9.64 3.24
CA GLN A 77 5.02 9.53 4.13
C GLN A 77 4.78 8.39 5.09
N THR A 78 5.59 7.34 4.99
CA THR A 78 5.46 6.12 5.81
C THR A 78 6.81 5.72 6.37
N SER A 79 6.81 5.14 7.58
CA SER A 79 8.01 4.56 8.21
C SER A 79 7.65 3.31 9.01
N GLY A 80 8.66 2.69 9.63
CA GLY A 80 8.47 1.51 10.47
C GLY A 80 7.77 1.82 11.80
N ALA A 81 7.30 0.77 12.48
CA ALA A 81 6.54 0.84 13.73
C ALA A 81 7.24 1.62 14.85
N ALA A 82 8.57 1.54 14.93
CA ALA A 82 9.35 2.26 15.93
C ALA A 82 9.22 3.79 15.78
N VAL A 83 9.27 4.30 14.55
CA VAL A 83 9.11 5.74 14.25
C VAL A 83 7.67 6.20 14.50
N ILE A 84 6.68 5.37 14.10
CA ILE A 84 5.25 5.66 14.35
C ILE A 84 5.00 5.83 15.86
N ARG A 85 5.60 4.97 16.68
CA ARG A 85 5.44 5.04 18.15
C ARG A 85 6.17 6.23 18.76
N ALA A 86 7.39 6.53 18.31
CA ALA A 86 8.21 7.59 18.89
C ALA A 86 7.79 9.01 18.45
N THR A 87 7.34 9.17 17.21
CA THR A 87 7.06 10.46 16.58
C THR A 87 5.84 10.40 15.65
N PRO A 88 4.62 10.16 16.17
CA PRO A 88 3.43 9.89 15.36
C PRO A 88 3.08 11.05 14.40
N LEU A 89 3.33 12.31 14.78
CA LEU A 89 3.01 13.48 13.97
C LEU A 89 3.84 13.62 12.70
N VAL A 90 5.01 12.98 12.62
CA VAL A 90 5.84 12.95 11.39
C VAL A 90 5.07 12.38 10.20
N HIS A 91 4.10 11.49 10.45
CA HIS A 91 3.27 10.92 9.39
C HIS A 91 1.94 11.64 9.22
N VAL A 92 1.36 12.18 10.30
CA VAL A 92 0.00 12.72 10.26
C VAL A 92 -0.05 14.00 9.43
N THR A 93 0.68 15.03 9.80
CA THR A 93 0.61 16.34 9.14
C THR A 93 0.91 16.27 7.62
N PRO A 94 2.02 15.67 7.17
CA PRO A 94 2.28 15.59 5.73
C PRO A 94 1.19 14.85 4.96
N ASN A 95 0.72 13.72 5.48
CA ASN A 95 -0.29 12.93 4.78
C ASN A 95 -1.67 13.59 4.76
N VAL A 96 -2.06 14.30 5.82
CA VAL A 96 -3.30 15.10 5.83
C VAL A 96 -3.23 16.17 4.75
N LEU A 97 -2.12 16.91 4.65
CA LEU A 97 -1.93 17.93 3.62
C LEU A 97 -1.99 17.33 2.21
N ILE A 98 -1.20 16.28 1.93
CA ILE A 98 -1.15 15.60 0.64
C ILE A 98 -2.55 15.14 0.23
N ASN A 99 -3.25 14.42 1.10
CA ASN A 99 -4.54 13.84 0.79
C ASN A 99 -5.60 14.93 0.54
N THR A 100 -5.66 15.95 1.39
CA THR A 100 -6.65 17.03 1.28
C THR A 100 -6.42 17.87 0.03
N LEU A 101 -5.18 18.33 -0.19
CA LEU A 101 -4.86 19.21 -1.30
C LEU A 101 -4.97 18.52 -2.66
N LEU A 102 -4.57 17.24 -2.75
CA LEU A 102 -4.68 16.53 -4.02
C LEU A 102 -6.12 16.16 -4.37
N LEU A 103 -6.96 15.79 -3.37
CA LEU A 103 -8.39 15.58 -3.58
C LEU A 103 -9.08 16.86 -4.06
N GLU A 104 -8.82 18.00 -3.41
CA GLU A 104 -9.36 19.30 -3.81
C GLU A 104 -8.90 19.70 -5.21
N ALA A 105 -7.60 19.60 -5.50
CA ALA A 105 -7.06 19.95 -6.81
C ALA A 105 -7.65 19.05 -7.92
N SER A 106 -7.79 17.74 -7.65
CA SER A 106 -8.39 16.78 -8.59
C SER A 106 -9.85 17.15 -8.92
N HIS A 107 -10.63 17.49 -7.89
CA HIS A 107 -12.01 17.92 -8.09
C HIS A 107 -12.10 19.22 -8.90
N ARG A 108 -11.29 20.25 -8.55
CA ARG A 108 -11.26 21.53 -9.27
C ARG A 108 -10.83 21.38 -10.73
N ALA A 109 -9.93 20.43 -11.02
CA ALA A 109 -9.45 20.15 -12.38
C ALA A 109 -10.42 19.30 -13.22
N GLY A 110 -11.56 18.87 -12.65
CA GLY A 110 -12.54 18.04 -13.35
C GLY A 110 -12.10 16.59 -13.56
N VAL A 111 -11.21 16.05 -12.68
CA VAL A 111 -10.83 14.64 -12.69
C VAL A 111 -12.09 13.79 -12.55
N LYS A 112 -12.25 12.79 -13.42
CA LYS A 112 -13.47 11.95 -13.47
C LYS A 112 -13.55 10.98 -12.30
N LYS A 113 -12.41 10.42 -11.89
CA LYS A 113 -12.36 9.43 -10.81
C LYS A 113 -11.00 9.44 -10.12
N LEU A 114 -11.00 9.35 -8.78
CA LEU A 114 -9.80 9.25 -7.96
C LEU A 114 -9.82 7.95 -7.16
N CYS A 115 -8.68 7.24 -7.12
CA CYS A 115 -8.44 6.10 -6.23
C CYS A 115 -7.51 6.52 -5.09
N PHE A 116 -7.95 6.33 -3.85
CA PHE A 116 -7.16 6.55 -2.64
C PHE A 116 -6.71 5.22 -2.06
N ILE A 117 -5.40 5.06 -1.83
CA ILE A 117 -4.86 3.90 -1.13
C ILE A 117 -4.89 4.17 0.39
N SER A 118 -5.86 3.55 1.04
CA SER A 118 -6.03 3.57 2.50
C SER A 118 -5.12 2.55 3.19
N SER A 119 -5.56 1.92 4.28
CA SER A 119 -4.76 0.93 5.02
C SER A 119 -5.63 0.04 5.90
N GLY A 120 -5.31 -1.25 5.99
CA GLY A 120 -5.85 -2.14 7.00
C GLY A 120 -5.51 -1.73 8.44
N ALA A 121 -4.41 -0.99 8.65
CA ALA A 121 -4.04 -0.44 9.95
C ALA A 121 -5.02 0.62 10.49
N ALA A 122 -5.94 1.11 9.65
CA ALA A 122 -6.99 2.04 10.07
C ALA A 122 -8.17 1.35 10.75
N TYR A 123 -8.28 0.02 10.67
CA TYR A 123 -9.34 -0.71 11.35
C TYR A 123 -9.18 -0.74 12.88
N PRO A 124 -10.31 -0.88 13.61
CA PRO A 124 -10.25 -1.16 15.03
C PRO A 124 -9.69 -2.57 15.29
N PRO A 125 -9.23 -2.86 16.52
CA PRO A 125 -8.89 -4.22 16.93
C PRO A 125 -10.14 -5.13 16.82
N THR A 126 -9.98 -6.31 16.21
CA THR A 126 -11.07 -7.29 16.03
C THR A 126 -10.73 -8.67 16.61
N GLY A 127 -9.64 -8.78 17.39
CA GLY A 127 -9.14 -10.07 17.87
C GLY A 127 -8.66 -10.93 16.70
N ASP A 128 -9.05 -12.21 16.71
CA ASP A 128 -8.58 -13.20 15.75
C ASP A 128 -9.48 -13.33 14.50
N ARG A 129 -10.55 -12.56 14.41
CA ARG A 129 -11.46 -12.63 13.26
C ARG A 129 -11.10 -11.64 12.16
N PRO A 130 -11.36 -11.98 10.88
CA PRO A 130 -11.23 -11.03 9.77
C PRO A 130 -12.17 -9.84 9.93
N VAL A 131 -11.70 -8.63 9.55
CA VAL A 131 -12.46 -7.38 9.64
C VAL A 131 -13.05 -7.01 8.28
N GLY A 132 -14.37 -6.73 8.28
CA GLY A 132 -15.10 -6.28 7.09
C GLY A 132 -15.18 -4.77 6.95
N GLU A 133 -15.55 -4.28 5.76
CA GLU A 133 -15.55 -2.86 5.40
C GLU A 133 -16.45 -2.00 6.29
N ALA A 134 -17.58 -2.54 6.75
CA ALA A 134 -18.54 -1.84 7.60
C ALA A 134 -17.99 -1.48 8.98
N GLU A 135 -16.90 -2.15 9.41
CA GLU A 135 -16.37 -2.01 10.76
C GLU A 135 -15.34 -0.87 10.90
N MET A 136 -14.96 -0.23 9.80
CA MET A 136 -13.91 0.82 9.79
C MET A 136 -14.10 1.92 10.84
N PHE A 137 -15.35 2.25 11.17
CA PHE A 137 -15.70 3.35 12.05
C PHE A 137 -16.37 2.91 13.36
N ASN A 138 -16.35 1.62 13.70
CA ASN A 138 -17.05 1.09 14.89
C ASN A 138 -16.38 1.50 16.21
N SER A 139 -15.07 1.66 16.22
CA SER A 139 -14.28 2.16 17.37
C SER A 139 -12.94 2.73 16.90
N ASP A 140 -12.10 3.18 17.82
CA ASP A 140 -10.78 3.71 17.52
C ASP A 140 -9.88 2.69 16.78
N PRO A 141 -8.94 3.14 15.94
CA PRO A 141 -7.86 2.30 15.46
C PRO A 141 -7.05 1.73 16.62
N ASN A 142 -6.28 0.66 16.36
CA ASN A 142 -5.36 0.15 17.37
C ASN A 142 -4.40 1.26 17.86
N ASP A 143 -4.10 1.28 19.17
CA ASP A 143 -3.31 2.35 19.82
C ASP A 143 -1.98 2.63 19.11
N VAL A 144 -1.29 1.58 18.62
CA VAL A 144 -0.04 1.73 17.87
C VAL A 144 -0.24 2.53 16.59
N TYR A 145 -1.42 2.44 15.99
CA TYR A 145 -1.77 3.10 14.73
C TYR A 145 -2.78 4.23 14.91
N TYR A 146 -3.08 4.65 16.14
CA TYR A 146 -4.14 5.60 16.46
C TYR A 146 -4.14 6.83 15.52
N ALA A 147 -3.05 7.59 15.54
CA ALA A 147 -2.97 8.83 14.75
C ALA A 147 -2.97 8.57 13.23
N ALA A 148 -2.22 7.55 12.77
CA ALA A 148 -2.16 7.17 11.37
C ALA A 148 -3.50 6.59 10.87
N GLY A 149 -4.17 5.80 11.69
CA GLY A 149 -5.49 5.25 11.39
C GLY A 149 -6.55 6.34 11.25
N TRP A 150 -6.61 7.28 12.19
CA TRP A 150 -7.55 8.41 12.10
C TRP A 150 -7.26 9.32 10.91
N MET A 151 -6.01 9.56 10.58
CA MET A 151 -5.62 10.29 9.37
C MET A 151 -6.13 9.60 8.10
N LYS A 152 -6.02 8.26 8.01
CA LYS A 152 -6.55 7.49 6.87
C LYS A 152 -8.07 7.54 6.82
N ARG A 153 -8.76 7.36 7.95
CA ARG A 153 -10.23 7.49 8.06
C ARG A 153 -10.71 8.88 7.63
N TYR A 154 -10.01 9.93 8.03
CA TYR A 154 -10.34 11.29 7.58
C TYR A 154 -10.28 11.41 6.06
N ALA A 155 -9.23 10.89 5.41
CA ALA A 155 -9.13 10.90 3.95
C ALA A 155 -10.25 10.08 3.27
N GLU A 156 -10.69 8.96 3.88
CA GLU A 156 -11.86 8.20 3.39
C GLU A 156 -13.15 8.99 3.48
N ILE A 157 -13.34 9.74 4.59
CA ILE A 157 -14.50 10.66 4.73
C ILE A 157 -14.46 11.74 3.64
N LEU A 158 -13.29 12.31 3.35
CA LEU A 158 -13.15 13.27 2.26
C LEU A 158 -13.50 12.63 0.91
N CYS A 159 -12.98 11.43 0.61
CA CYS A 159 -13.32 10.71 -0.62
C CYS A 159 -14.84 10.55 -0.76
N ARG A 160 -15.51 10.11 0.30
CA ARG A 160 -16.96 9.96 0.31
C ARG A 160 -17.69 11.31 0.15
N THR A 161 -17.16 12.37 0.76
CA THR A 161 -17.72 13.72 0.63
C THR A 161 -17.69 14.20 -0.80
N TYR A 162 -16.54 14.07 -1.49
CA TYR A 162 -16.42 14.44 -2.89
C TYR A 162 -17.28 13.59 -3.82
N ALA A 163 -17.57 12.34 -3.49
CA ALA A 163 -18.37 11.46 -4.31
C ALA A 163 -19.89 11.62 -4.10
N GLU A 164 -20.34 11.95 -2.87
CA GLU A 164 -21.75 11.82 -2.52
C GLU A 164 -22.38 13.07 -1.85
N LYS A 165 -21.59 14.05 -1.39
CA LYS A 165 -22.08 15.12 -0.51
C LYS A 165 -21.94 16.52 -1.06
N ILE A 166 -21.50 16.69 -2.29
CA ILE A 166 -21.33 17.99 -2.94
C ILE A 166 -22.13 18.07 -4.24
N ALA A 167 -22.40 19.29 -4.73
CA ALA A 167 -23.26 19.52 -5.89
C ALA A 167 -22.65 19.00 -7.21
N THR A 168 -21.33 19.03 -7.33
CA THR A 168 -20.58 18.52 -8.51
C THR A 168 -19.69 17.35 -8.10
N PRO A 169 -20.24 16.13 -8.01
CA PRO A 169 -19.49 15.02 -7.44
C PRO A 169 -18.34 14.56 -8.36
N MET A 170 -17.26 14.09 -7.72
CA MET A 170 -16.15 13.38 -8.35
C MET A 170 -16.15 11.93 -7.84
N ALA A 171 -16.22 10.95 -8.73
CA ALA A 171 -16.20 9.55 -8.31
C ALA A 171 -14.91 9.21 -7.53
N THR A 172 -15.04 8.46 -6.44
CA THR A 172 -13.89 8.04 -5.64
C THR A 172 -13.92 6.58 -5.26
N VAL A 173 -12.74 5.96 -5.25
CA VAL A 173 -12.51 4.59 -4.81
C VAL A 173 -11.51 4.60 -3.67
N VAL A 174 -11.83 3.94 -2.58
CA VAL A 174 -10.97 3.71 -1.43
C VAL A 174 -10.57 2.24 -1.42
N VAL A 175 -9.30 1.96 -1.60
CA VAL A 175 -8.76 0.60 -1.51
C VAL A 175 -8.05 0.45 -0.16
N ARG A 176 -8.44 -0.55 0.62
CA ARG A 176 -7.86 -0.89 1.91
C ARG A 176 -7.02 -2.16 1.76
N PRO A 177 -5.71 -2.04 1.64
CA PRO A 177 -4.83 -3.19 1.53
C PRO A 177 -4.63 -3.89 2.87
N SER A 178 -4.41 -5.21 2.82
CA SER A 178 -3.66 -5.94 3.83
C SER A 178 -2.15 -5.66 3.68
N ASN A 179 -1.26 -6.48 4.26
CA ASN A 179 0.18 -6.28 4.11
C ASN A 179 0.61 -6.67 2.69
N ILE A 180 0.94 -5.66 1.89
CA ILE A 180 1.42 -5.87 0.52
C ILE A 180 2.91 -6.23 0.56
N TYR A 181 3.35 -7.18 -0.29
CA TYR A 181 4.76 -7.53 -0.47
C TYR A 181 5.06 -7.82 -1.95
N GLY A 182 6.32 -7.69 -2.34
CA GLY A 182 6.72 -7.97 -3.72
C GLY A 182 7.88 -7.12 -4.24
N PRO A 183 8.16 -7.17 -5.55
CA PRO A 183 9.15 -6.34 -6.24
C PRO A 183 8.95 -4.84 -6.00
N HIS A 184 10.06 -4.10 -5.86
CA HIS A 184 10.09 -2.65 -5.61
C HIS A 184 9.62 -2.21 -4.22
N ASP A 185 9.45 -3.15 -3.24
CA ASP A 185 9.20 -2.80 -1.84
C ASP A 185 10.43 -2.12 -1.21
N LYS A 186 10.27 -1.64 0.03
CA LYS A 186 11.32 -0.98 0.80
C LYS A 186 12.11 -2.01 1.60
N TYR A 187 13.37 -2.21 1.25
CA TYR A 187 14.27 -3.17 1.92
C TYR A 187 15.24 -2.52 2.92
N ASP A 188 15.19 -1.20 3.10
CA ASP A 188 15.94 -0.50 4.14
C ASP A 188 15.31 -0.80 5.51
N PHE A 189 16.09 -1.36 6.45
CA PHE A 189 15.63 -1.75 7.78
C PHE A 189 15.00 -0.63 8.60
N ALA A 190 15.37 0.63 8.34
CA ALA A 190 14.79 1.78 9.05
C ALA A 190 13.31 2.02 8.69
N VAL A 191 12.88 1.60 7.48
CA VAL A 191 11.56 1.90 6.94
C VAL A 191 10.81 0.70 6.37
N SER A 192 11.44 -0.50 6.38
CA SER A 192 10.86 -1.71 5.80
C SER A 192 9.75 -2.30 6.66
N HIS A 193 8.81 -2.98 6.00
CA HIS A 193 7.86 -3.88 6.64
C HIS A 193 8.52 -5.23 6.96
N VAL A 194 7.89 -6.00 7.85
CA VAL A 194 8.45 -7.27 8.36
C VAL A 194 8.85 -8.24 7.25
N THR A 195 8.02 -8.43 6.23
CA THR A 195 8.30 -9.37 5.12
C THR A 195 9.54 -8.96 4.33
N ALA A 196 9.65 -7.68 3.95
CA ALA A 196 10.81 -7.16 3.24
C ALA A 196 12.10 -7.24 4.08
N ALA A 197 12.01 -6.93 5.38
CA ALA A 197 13.14 -7.05 6.31
C ALA A 197 13.61 -8.51 6.45
N LEU A 198 12.70 -9.47 6.56
CA LEU A 198 13.03 -10.89 6.65
C LEU A 198 13.66 -11.42 5.35
N ILE A 199 13.10 -11.07 4.19
CA ILE A 199 13.67 -11.43 2.88
C ILE A 199 15.10 -10.92 2.79
N ARG A 200 15.35 -9.66 3.13
CA ARG A 200 16.68 -9.08 3.11
C ARG A 200 17.65 -9.84 4.00
N ARG A 201 17.28 -10.08 5.27
CA ARG A 201 18.13 -10.82 6.22
C ARG A 201 18.46 -12.22 5.73
N VAL A 202 17.48 -12.93 5.16
CA VAL A 202 17.70 -14.29 4.65
C VAL A 202 18.62 -14.27 3.42
N VAL A 203 18.36 -13.43 2.44
CA VAL A 203 19.18 -13.37 1.21
C VAL A 203 20.60 -12.89 1.50
N GLU A 204 20.79 -11.95 2.42
CA GLU A 204 22.11 -11.43 2.84
C GLU A 204 22.81 -12.33 3.87
N ARG A 205 22.20 -13.48 4.27
CA ARG A 205 22.79 -14.47 5.21
C ARG A 205 23.15 -13.88 6.56
N HIS A 206 22.27 -13.04 7.14
CA HIS A 206 22.48 -12.54 8.48
C HIS A 206 22.55 -13.71 9.50
N SER A 207 23.54 -13.68 10.41
CA SER A 207 23.69 -14.66 11.49
C SER A 207 24.15 -13.97 12.79
N PRO A 208 23.33 -13.98 13.84
CA PRO A 208 21.98 -14.57 13.91
C PRO A 208 20.96 -13.79 13.04
N LEU A 209 19.94 -14.53 12.57
CA LEU A 209 18.77 -13.96 11.93
C LEU A 209 17.78 -13.53 13.01
N GLU A 210 17.78 -12.26 13.36
CA GLU A 210 16.92 -11.71 14.42
C GLU A 210 15.50 -11.49 13.92
N VAL A 211 14.51 -11.96 14.71
CA VAL A 211 13.08 -11.74 14.52
C VAL A 211 12.52 -11.03 15.74
N TRP A 212 11.94 -9.86 15.55
CA TRP A 212 11.33 -9.10 16.63
C TRP A 212 10.03 -9.77 17.11
N GLY A 213 9.81 -9.82 18.42
CA GLY A 213 8.70 -10.51 19.03
C GLY A 213 8.91 -12.03 19.11
N THR A 214 7.84 -12.76 19.34
CA THR A 214 7.84 -14.24 19.44
C THR A 214 7.72 -14.94 18.08
N GLY A 215 7.44 -14.19 17.02
CA GLY A 215 7.08 -14.75 15.72
C GLY A 215 5.63 -15.22 15.61
N GLY A 216 4.82 -15.02 16.68
CA GLY A 216 3.41 -15.44 16.71
C GLY A 216 2.43 -14.46 16.04
N ASP A 217 2.83 -13.22 15.78
CA ASP A 217 1.96 -12.24 15.15
C ASP A 217 1.46 -12.71 13.80
N VAL A 218 0.16 -12.59 13.56
CA VAL A 218 -0.51 -13.04 12.32
C VAL A 218 -0.75 -11.87 11.38
N ARG A 219 -0.40 -12.07 10.11
CA ARG A 219 -0.58 -11.07 9.03
C ARG A 219 -1.27 -11.70 7.83
N ASP A 220 -2.19 -10.97 7.25
CA ASP A 220 -2.68 -11.21 5.90
C ASP A 220 -1.69 -10.56 4.92
N LEU A 221 -1.16 -11.36 3.99
CA LEU A 221 -0.17 -10.91 3.00
C LEU A 221 -0.74 -11.03 1.59
N ILE A 222 -0.75 -9.93 0.84
CA ILE A 222 -1.13 -9.93 -0.57
C ILE A 222 0.06 -9.60 -1.47
N TYR A 223 0.26 -10.40 -2.53
CA TYR A 223 1.31 -10.13 -3.52
C TYR A 223 0.97 -8.89 -4.34
N ILE A 224 1.98 -8.08 -4.67
CA ILE A 224 1.78 -6.77 -5.31
C ILE A 224 0.99 -6.83 -6.62
N ASP A 225 1.20 -7.86 -7.46
CA ASP A 225 0.46 -7.97 -8.72
C ASP A 225 -1.03 -8.19 -8.47
N ASP A 226 -1.40 -9.06 -7.51
CA ASP A 226 -2.79 -9.28 -7.12
C ASP A 226 -3.41 -8.01 -6.51
N PHE A 227 -2.64 -7.28 -5.69
CA PHE A 227 -3.09 -6.01 -5.14
C PHE A 227 -3.39 -4.98 -6.25
N ILE A 228 -2.52 -4.87 -7.27
CA ILE A 228 -2.74 -3.98 -8.41
C ILE A 228 -3.97 -4.42 -9.21
N GLU A 229 -4.15 -5.72 -9.48
CA GLU A 229 -5.35 -6.23 -10.17
C GLU A 229 -6.63 -5.90 -9.39
N GLY A 230 -6.66 -6.16 -8.07
CA GLY A 230 -7.80 -5.81 -7.22
C GLY A 230 -8.08 -4.31 -7.19
N THR A 231 -7.03 -3.48 -7.13
CA THR A 231 -7.13 -2.03 -7.20
C THR A 231 -7.75 -1.57 -8.53
N LEU A 232 -7.32 -2.13 -9.66
CA LEU A 232 -7.87 -1.79 -10.97
C LEU A 232 -9.30 -2.32 -11.16
N ALA A 233 -9.64 -3.48 -10.59
CA ALA A 233 -11.00 -4.00 -10.58
C ALA A 233 -11.93 -3.08 -9.76
N ALA A 234 -11.50 -2.63 -8.58
CA ALA A 234 -12.23 -1.66 -7.78
C ALA A 234 -12.40 -0.31 -8.50
N PHE A 235 -11.34 0.14 -9.18
CA PHE A 235 -11.38 1.38 -9.96
C PHE A 235 -12.32 1.28 -11.17
N ALA A 236 -12.44 0.10 -11.78
CA ALA A 236 -13.32 -0.14 -12.92
C ALA A 236 -14.82 -0.24 -12.52
N ALA A 237 -15.13 -0.46 -11.25
CA ALA A 237 -16.52 -0.57 -10.79
C ALA A 237 -17.30 0.71 -11.07
N ASP A 238 -18.53 0.57 -11.59
CA ASP A 238 -19.43 1.69 -11.88
C ASP A 238 -20.18 2.11 -10.60
N LYS A 239 -19.45 2.80 -9.73
CA LYS A 239 -19.97 3.34 -8.45
C LYS A 239 -19.43 4.74 -8.23
N PRO A 240 -20.23 5.68 -7.75
CA PRO A 240 -19.78 7.02 -7.39
C PRO A 240 -18.79 6.96 -6.20
N TYR A 241 -19.06 6.09 -5.23
CA TYR A 241 -18.20 5.78 -4.09
C TYR A 241 -18.08 4.28 -3.89
N LEU A 242 -16.86 3.81 -3.66
CA LEU A 242 -16.57 2.44 -3.26
C LEU A 242 -15.44 2.43 -2.24
N ALA A 243 -15.65 1.78 -1.09
CA ALA A 243 -14.57 1.44 -0.16
C ALA A 243 -14.51 -0.09 -0.04
N VAL A 244 -13.34 -0.69 -0.30
CA VAL A 244 -13.21 -2.15 -0.38
C VAL A 244 -11.86 -2.64 0.13
N ASN A 245 -11.87 -3.76 0.83
CA ASN A 245 -10.67 -4.49 1.22
C ASN A 245 -10.07 -5.23 0.02
N ILE A 246 -8.79 -5.02 -0.23
CA ILE A 246 -8.03 -5.81 -1.20
C ILE A 246 -6.93 -6.55 -0.45
N CYS A 247 -7.21 -7.81 -0.17
CA CYS A 247 -6.43 -8.67 0.71
C CYS A 247 -6.46 -10.12 0.21
N SER A 248 -5.60 -10.97 0.78
CA SER A 248 -5.60 -12.40 0.44
C SER A 248 -6.72 -13.16 1.15
N GLY A 249 -7.14 -12.69 2.32
CA GLY A 249 -8.06 -13.37 3.20
C GLY A 249 -7.42 -14.54 3.98
N SER A 250 -6.10 -14.66 3.95
CA SER A 250 -5.34 -15.75 4.60
C SER A 250 -4.31 -15.21 5.58
N GLY A 251 -4.34 -15.71 6.82
CA GLY A 251 -3.42 -15.32 7.88
C GLY A 251 -2.21 -16.23 7.98
N HIS A 252 -1.03 -15.63 8.14
CA HIS A 252 0.22 -16.36 8.38
C HIS A 252 0.97 -15.72 9.56
N SER A 253 1.48 -16.54 10.48
CA SER A 253 2.36 -16.02 11.52
C SER A 253 3.70 -15.57 10.95
N VAL A 254 4.36 -14.63 11.62
CA VAL A 254 5.70 -14.15 11.23
C VAL A 254 6.69 -15.32 11.16
N ARG A 255 6.52 -16.32 12.04
CA ARG A 255 7.30 -17.58 12.00
C ARG A 255 7.07 -18.36 10.71
N GLN A 256 5.81 -18.60 10.34
CA GLN A 256 5.46 -19.29 9.09
C GLN A 256 5.97 -18.52 7.85
N ILE A 257 5.88 -17.19 7.87
CA ILE A 257 6.41 -16.34 6.78
C ILE A 257 7.92 -16.53 6.66
N LEU A 258 8.66 -16.50 7.77
CA LEU A 258 10.11 -16.73 7.77
C LEU A 258 10.48 -18.13 7.28
N GLU A 259 9.81 -19.18 7.76
CA GLU A 259 10.02 -20.56 7.32
C GLU A 259 9.85 -20.69 5.80
N LYS A 260 8.82 -20.07 5.24
CA LYS A 260 8.60 -20.04 3.78
C LYS A 260 9.68 -19.24 3.03
N ILE A 261 10.17 -18.13 3.58
CA ILE A 261 11.28 -17.36 3.01
C ILE A 261 12.57 -18.20 3.01
N LEU A 262 12.89 -18.86 4.12
CA LEU A 262 14.06 -19.73 4.23
C LEU A 262 14.01 -20.89 3.21
N ALA A 263 12.86 -21.55 3.10
CA ALA A 263 12.63 -22.61 2.12
C ALA A 263 12.77 -22.12 0.67
N ALA A 264 12.15 -20.97 0.35
CA ALA A 264 12.20 -20.38 -1.00
C ALA A 264 13.61 -19.92 -1.39
N ASP A 265 14.44 -19.51 -0.42
CA ASP A 265 15.83 -19.09 -0.64
C ASP A 265 16.85 -20.25 -0.59
N GLY A 266 16.46 -21.41 -0.04
CA GLY A 266 17.33 -22.58 0.19
C GLY A 266 18.30 -22.40 1.37
N TYR A 267 17.97 -21.57 2.37
CA TYR A 267 18.79 -21.33 3.56
C TYR A 267 18.39 -22.26 4.72
N ALA A 268 18.85 -23.54 4.67
CA ALA A 268 18.42 -24.57 5.59
C ALA A 268 18.92 -24.42 7.05
N ASN A 269 20.13 -23.87 7.27
CA ASN A 269 20.80 -23.86 8.58
C ASN A 269 20.90 -22.43 9.15
N ALA A 270 19.83 -21.66 9.09
CA ALA A 270 19.79 -20.31 9.66
C ALA A 270 19.76 -20.37 11.21
N ASP A 271 20.66 -19.64 11.88
CA ASP A 271 20.56 -19.36 13.33
C ASP A 271 19.47 -18.31 13.54
N VAL A 272 18.23 -18.73 13.80
CA VAL A 272 17.08 -17.85 14.00
C VAL A 272 16.89 -17.54 15.48
N ARG A 273 16.87 -16.25 15.83
CA ARG A 273 16.64 -15.77 17.19
C ARG A 273 15.44 -14.86 17.27
N TYR A 274 14.49 -15.22 18.13
CA TYR A 274 13.31 -14.41 18.44
C TYR A 274 13.60 -13.54 19.65
N ASP A 275 13.34 -12.22 19.52
CA ASP A 275 13.55 -11.25 20.60
C ASP A 275 12.20 -10.67 21.09
N PRO A 276 11.59 -11.27 22.15
CA PRO A 276 10.33 -10.81 22.71
C PRO A 276 10.39 -9.41 23.33
N SER A 277 11.60 -8.89 23.62
CA SER A 277 11.78 -7.53 24.18
C SER A 277 11.55 -6.45 23.14
N ARG A 278 11.66 -6.79 21.85
CA ARG A 278 11.39 -5.86 20.76
C ARG A 278 9.89 -5.70 20.52
N PRO A 279 9.44 -4.48 20.20
CA PRO A 279 8.01 -4.19 20.06
C PRO A 279 7.40 -4.95 18.90
N SER A 280 6.32 -5.68 19.18
CA SER A 280 5.30 -6.07 18.21
C SER A 280 4.31 -4.93 17.99
N THR A 281 3.61 -4.91 16.86
CA THR A 281 2.58 -3.92 16.57
C THR A 281 1.19 -4.39 17.01
N VAL A 282 0.56 -5.24 16.22
CA VAL A 282 -0.77 -5.81 16.45
C VAL A 282 -0.63 -7.33 16.40
N PRO A 283 -1.15 -8.08 17.38
CA PRO A 283 -1.03 -9.54 17.38
C PRO A 283 -1.62 -10.20 16.15
N VAL A 284 -2.83 -9.77 15.75
CA VAL A 284 -3.53 -10.29 14.57
C VAL A 284 -4.07 -9.15 13.73
N LEU A 285 -3.83 -9.19 12.43
CA LEU A 285 -4.44 -8.29 11.45
C LEU A 285 -4.88 -9.12 10.25
N LEU A 286 -6.18 -9.47 10.24
CA LEU A 286 -6.84 -10.21 9.19
C LEU A 286 -7.95 -9.37 8.59
N MET A 287 -8.14 -9.47 7.27
CA MET A 287 -9.16 -8.72 6.55
C MET A 287 -10.09 -9.66 5.79
N ASP A 288 -11.38 -9.32 5.77
CA ASP A 288 -12.39 -10.04 5.01
C ASP A 288 -12.35 -9.58 3.54
N ASN A 289 -12.21 -10.51 2.61
CA ASN A 289 -12.19 -10.27 1.16
C ASN A 289 -13.53 -10.53 0.47
N SER A 290 -14.59 -10.82 1.22
CA SER A 290 -15.90 -11.20 0.69
C SER A 290 -16.49 -10.12 -0.21
N ALA A 291 -16.36 -8.84 0.16
CA ALA A 291 -16.88 -7.74 -0.66
C ALA A 291 -16.12 -7.62 -2.01
N ALA A 292 -14.81 -7.82 -2.03
CA ALA A 292 -14.04 -7.83 -3.27
C ALA A 292 -14.46 -8.98 -4.19
N ARG A 293 -14.68 -10.18 -3.63
CA ARG A 293 -15.16 -11.33 -4.39
C ARG A 293 -16.57 -11.11 -4.95
N LEU A 294 -17.50 -10.67 -4.13
CA LEU A 294 -18.91 -10.55 -4.51
C LEU A 294 -19.18 -9.36 -5.44
N GLN A 295 -18.54 -8.21 -5.20
CA GLN A 295 -18.81 -6.98 -5.93
C GLN A 295 -17.91 -6.74 -7.12
N LEU A 296 -16.68 -7.31 -7.11
CA LEU A 296 -15.67 -7.06 -8.14
C LEU A 296 -15.30 -8.34 -8.90
N GLY A 297 -15.71 -9.52 -8.43
CA GLY A 297 -15.21 -10.80 -8.95
C GLY A 297 -13.70 -10.98 -8.73
N PHE A 298 -13.14 -10.25 -7.76
CA PHE A 298 -11.71 -10.27 -7.48
C PHE A 298 -11.37 -11.25 -6.35
N GLU A 299 -10.34 -12.07 -6.60
CA GLU A 299 -9.70 -12.93 -5.61
C GLU A 299 -8.18 -12.94 -5.86
N ALA A 300 -7.39 -12.86 -4.80
CA ALA A 300 -5.94 -13.00 -4.90
C ALA A 300 -5.58 -14.42 -5.37
N ARG A 301 -4.74 -14.54 -6.39
CA ARG A 301 -4.41 -15.82 -7.06
C ARG A 301 -3.00 -16.30 -6.77
N THR A 302 -2.09 -15.39 -6.38
CA THR A 302 -0.70 -15.72 -6.10
C THR A 302 -0.59 -16.29 -4.69
N SER A 303 -0.20 -17.58 -4.59
CA SER A 303 0.06 -18.17 -3.27
C SER A 303 1.24 -17.48 -2.58
N LEU A 304 1.29 -17.55 -1.23
CA LEU A 304 2.39 -16.95 -0.47
C LEU A 304 3.75 -17.53 -0.91
N ASP A 305 3.84 -18.83 -1.15
CA ASP A 305 5.08 -19.48 -1.58
C ASP A 305 5.55 -18.96 -2.94
N GLU A 306 4.66 -18.83 -3.91
CA GLU A 306 4.99 -18.32 -5.23
C GLU A 306 5.36 -16.84 -5.19
N GLY A 307 4.60 -16.02 -4.46
CA GLY A 307 4.91 -14.59 -4.31
C GLY A 307 6.26 -14.35 -3.63
N LEU A 308 6.57 -15.11 -2.57
CA LEU A 308 7.87 -15.02 -1.90
C LEU A 308 9.02 -15.46 -2.83
N ARG A 309 8.85 -16.56 -3.58
CA ARG A 309 9.84 -17.02 -4.55
C ARG A 309 10.14 -15.93 -5.59
N ARG A 310 9.11 -15.34 -6.21
CA ARG A 310 9.26 -14.24 -7.18
C ARG A 310 9.94 -13.02 -6.55
N THR A 311 9.55 -12.67 -5.34
CA THR A 311 10.12 -11.51 -4.63
C THR A 311 11.60 -11.71 -4.32
N ILE A 312 11.99 -12.89 -3.83
CA ILE A 312 13.39 -13.25 -3.53
C ILE A 312 14.22 -13.24 -4.81
N GLN A 313 13.73 -13.82 -5.91
CA GLN A 313 14.41 -13.81 -7.21
C GLN A 313 14.65 -12.37 -7.70
N TRP A 314 13.60 -11.53 -7.61
CA TRP A 314 13.72 -10.11 -7.95
C TRP A 314 14.76 -9.41 -7.08
N TYR A 315 14.72 -9.62 -5.76
CA TYR A 315 15.67 -8.99 -4.83
C TYR A 315 17.11 -9.39 -5.11
N LYS A 316 17.38 -10.67 -5.39
CA LYS A 316 18.71 -11.19 -5.76
C LYS A 316 19.25 -10.58 -7.07
N ALA A 317 18.37 -10.24 -8.00
CA ALA A 317 18.72 -9.63 -9.28
C ALA A 317 19.03 -8.12 -9.19
N GLN A 318 18.71 -7.47 -8.04
CA GLN A 318 19.03 -6.06 -7.88
C GLN A 318 20.53 -5.85 -7.61
N PRO A 319 21.12 -4.74 -8.09
CA PRO A 319 22.48 -4.38 -7.70
C PRO A 319 22.59 -4.29 -6.19
N ARG A 320 23.59 -4.92 -5.60
CA ARG A 320 23.82 -4.82 -4.15
C ARG A 320 23.95 -3.35 -3.78
N ARG A 321 23.03 -2.84 -2.98
CA ARG A 321 23.17 -1.52 -2.36
C ARG A 321 24.18 -1.66 -1.24
N VAL A 322 25.39 -1.15 -1.48
CA VAL A 322 26.47 -1.01 -0.49
C VAL A 322 26.04 0.00 0.57
#